data_a3ff9fa7ec27fe25b2a60126de8985b9
#
_entry.id   a3ff9fa7ec27fe25b2a60126de8985b9
#
_cell.length_a   1.000
_cell.length_b   1.000
_cell.length_c   1.000
_cell.angle_alpha   90.00
_cell.angle_beta   90.00
_cell.angle_gamma   90.00
#
_symmetry.space_group_name_H-M   'P 1'
#
loop_
_entity.id
_entity.type
_entity.pdbx_description
1 polymer ?
#
loop_
_entity_poly.entity_id
_entity_poly.type
_entity_poly.pdbx_seq_one_letter_code
_entity_poly.pdbx_strand_id
1 'polypeptide(L)'
;DQQGAVQMTFHRMFSRIDLSFTTAGEPTLDELADAKVTLTLDLSADVDFATGSVTGSSNPQTTTPNGTLVPDGSTIKGLSAIVAPQRIAADEAVLNLKVGTFEASYPLGKELTLKAGMQYDFAITVGQAVPDITVTVDVTEHEWTEGTSVEETVEVDDNMPKSITDIEGNSYPVVKIGTQYWMAANLATTRYND
;
A
#
# COMPACT_ATOMS: atom_id res chain seq x y z
N ASP A 1 -31.57 -10.56 -15.24
CA ASP A 1 -31.51 -11.30 -13.96
C ASP A 1 -30.25 -12.15 -13.94
N GLN A 2 -29.20 -11.69 -13.26
CA GLN A 2 -28.03 -12.53 -12.98
C GLN A 2 -28.40 -13.49 -11.84
N GLN A 3 -28.59 -14.75 -12.20
CA GLN A 3 -28.64 -15.85 -11.23
C GLN A 3 -27.24 -16.48 -11.18
N GLY A 4 -26.52 -16.31 -10.10
CA GLY A 4 -25.22 -16.92 -9.86
C GLY A 4 -24.30 -16.09 -8.97
N ALA A 5 -23.25 -16.72 -8.45
CA ALA A 5 -22.20 -16.05 -7.70
C ALA A 5 -21.49 -15.02 -8.59
N VAL A 6 -21.35 -13.78 -8.11
CA VAL A 6 -20.55 -12.75 -8.77
C VAL A 6 -19.14 -12.87 -8.25
N GLN A 7 -18.19 -13.29 -9.10
CA GLN A 7 -16.77 -13.24 -8.77
C GLN A 7 -16.28 -11.81 -8.90
N MET A 8 -15.72 -11.29 -7.81
CA MET A 8 -15.06 -10.00 -7.79
C MET A 8 -13.57 -10.21 -7.57
N THR A 9 -12.74 -9.72 -8.48
CA THR A 9 -11.29 -9.74 -8.34
C THR A 9 -10.82 -8.35 -7.95
N PHE A 10 -10.12 -8.25 -6.82
CA PHE A 10 -9.51 -7.01 -6.38
C PHE A 10 -8.03 -7.01 -6.74
N HIS A 11 -7.56 -5.94 -7.38
CA HIS A 11 -6.16 -5.73 -7.69
C HIS A 11 -5.56 -4.65 -6.79
N ARG A 12 -4.31 -4.86 -6.34
CA ARG A 12 -3.57 -3.82 -5.65
C ARG A 12 -3.19 -2.74 -6.64
N MET A 13 -3.58 -1.51 -6.34
CA MET A 13 -3.37 -0.35 -7.20
C MET A 13 -2.08 0.42 -6.88
N PHE A 14 -1.48 0.13 -5.75
CA PHE A 14 -0.24 0.75 -5.27
C PHE A 14 0.91 -0.24 -5.30
N SER A 15 2.12 0.29 -5.12
CA SER A 15 3.35 -0.47 -4.96
C SER A 15 3.71 -0.55 -3.48
N ARG A 16 4.36 -1.64 -3.06
CA ARG A 16 4.96 -1.78 -1.72
C ARG A 16 6.47 -1.68 -1.82
N ILE A 17 7.07 -0.98 -0.87
CA ILE A 17 8.52 -0.93 -0.68
C ILE A 17 8.81 -1.50 0.70
N ASP A 18 9.69 -2.49 0.79
CA ASP A 18 10.25 -3.00 2.03
C ASP A 18 11.72 -2.61 2.12
N LEU A 19 12.13 -2.15 3.31
CA LEU A 19 13.49 -1.67 3.54
C LEU A 19 14.25 -2.64 4.43
N SER A 20 15.46 -2.98 4.00
CA SER A 20 16.44 -3.71 4.79
C SER A 20 17.78 -2.97 4.77
N PHE A 21 18.49 -3.02 5.88
CA PHE A 21 19.75 -2.32 6.05
C PHE A 21 20.86 -3.29 6.44
N THR A 22 22.05 -3.07 5.87
CA THR A 22 23.32 -3.72 6.26
C THR A 22 24.37 -2.65 6.44
N THR A 23 25.44 -2.98 7.17
CA THR A 23 26.59 -2.08 7.33
C THR A 23 27.83 -2.65 6.67
N ALA A 24 28.64 -1.77 6.09
CA ALA A 24 29.97 -2.06 5.58
C ALA A 24 31.05 -1.54 6.54
N GLY A 25 30.85 -1.77 7.84
CA GLY A 25 31.76 -1.35 8.92
C GLY A 25 31.09 -0.39 9.90
N GLU A 26 31.27 0.90 9.70
CA GLU A 26 30.57 1.95 10.43
C GLU A 26 29.50 2.59 9.53
N PRO A 27 28.34 3.01 10.06
CA PRO A 27 27.88 2.82 11.45
C PRO A 27 27.62 1.34 11.79
N THR A 28 27.61 1.03 13.09
CA THR A 28 27.31 -0.33 13.58
C THR A 28 25.83 -0.69 13.32
N LEU A 29 25.49 -1.97 13.41
CA LEU A 29 24.09 -2.41 13.30
C LEU A 29 23.20 -1.82 14.40
N ASP A 30 23.71 -1.67 15.61
CA ASP A 30 22.96 -1.08 16.73
C ASP A 30 22.65 0.40 16.47
N GLU A 31 23.59 1.15 15.91
CA GLU A 31 23.35 2.55 15.51
C GLU A 31 22.34 2.66 14.35
N LEU A 32 22.37 1.70 13.42
CA LEU A 32 21.37 1.63 12.34
C LEU A 32 19.99 1.23 12.84
N ALA A 33 19.88 0.46 13.93
CA ALA A 33 18.60 0.12 14.53
C ALA A 33 17.84 1.35 15.07
N ASP A 34 18.58 2.37 15.49
CA ASP A 34 18.04 3.66 15.94
C ASP A 34 17.91 4.70 14.81
N ALA A 35 18.21 4.33 13.58
CA ALA A 35 18.16 5.23 12.45
C ALA A 35 16.74 5.73 12.18
N LYS A 36 16.63 7.00 11.78
CA LYS A 36 15.39 7.55 11.25
C LYS A 36 15.44 7.52 9.72
N VAL A 37 14.41 6.94 9.15
CA VAL A 37 14.28 6.76 7.71
C VAL A 37 13.04 7.47 7.22
N THR A 38 13.17 8.25 6.16
CA THR A 38 12.02 8.79 5.41
C THR A 38 12.22 8.58 3.92
N LEU A 39 11.09 8.48 3.20
CA LEU A 39 11.05 8.38 1.75
C LEU A 39 10.33 9.60 1.19
N THR A 40 10.81 10.14 0.07
CA THR A 40 10.15 11.22 -0.67
C THR A 40 9.70 10.66 -2.02
N LEU A 41 8.40 10.39 -2.13
CA LEU A 41 7.77 9.70 -3.27
C LEU A 41 6.32 10.17 -3.44
N ASP A 42 5.71 9.87 -4.57
CA ASP A 42 4.27 10.07 -4.76
C ASP A 42 3.50 9.10 -3.87
N LEU A 43 2.65 9.65 -2.99
CA LEU A 43 1.80 8.88 -2.06
C LEU A 43 0.33 8.83 -2.52
N SER A 44 -0.03 9.57 -3.55
CA SER A 44 -1.36 9.63 -4.14
C SER A 44 -1.32 9.31 -5.62
N ALA A 45 -2.41 8.79 -6.14
CA ALA A 45 -2.54 8.43 -7.55
C ALA A 45 -3.97 8.69 -8.03
N ASP A 46 -4.09 8.99 -9.31
CA ASP A 46 -5.35 8.99 -10.03
C ASP A 46 -5.66 7.57 -10.52
N VAL A 47 -6.88 7.12 -10.29
CA VAL A 47 -7.36 5.79 -10.68
C VAL A 47 -8.49 5.93 -11.69
N ASP A 48 -8.27 5.40 -12.88
CA ASP A 48 -9.34 5.25 -13.87
C ASP A 48 -10.01 3.88 -13.69
N PHE A 49 -11.19 3.87 -13.09
CA PHE A 49 -11.95 2.65 -12.84
C PHE A 49 -12.49 1.99 -14.11
N ALA A 50 -12.57 2.71 -15.24
CA ALA A 50 -13.02 2.14 -16.50
C ALA A 50 -11.94 1.27 -17.15
N THR A 51 -10.68 1.66 -17.01
CA THR A 51 -9.53 0.95 -17.58
C THR A 51 -8.71 0.19 -16.55
N GLY A 52 -8.90 0.47 -15.27
CA GLY A 52 -8.06 -0.05 -14.17
C GLY A 52 -6.66 0.57 -14.13
N SER A 53 -6.43 1.66 -14.88
CA SER A 53 -5.13 2.31 -14.89
C SER A 53 -4.90 3.16 -13.64
N VAL A 54 -3.65 3.19 -13.18
CA VAL A 54 -3.21 3.98 -12.02
C VAL A 54 -2.02 4.82 -12.44
N THR A 55 -2.10 6.11 -12.15
CA THR A 55 -1.03 7.08 -12.47
C THR A 55 -0.69 7.88 -11.22
N GLY A 56 0.58 7.97 -10.85
CA GLY A 56 1.05 8.81 -9.74
C GLY A 56 0.72 10.27 -9.98
N SER A 57 0.46 11.00 -8.90
CA SER A 57 0.01 12.40 -8.94
C SER A 57 1.11 13.40 -9.35
N SER A 58 2.35 12.94 -9.51
CA SER A 58 3.55 13.78 -9.76
C SER A 58 3.73 14.88 -8.70
N ASN A 59 3.38 14.56 -7.45
CA ASN A 59 3.51 15.44 -6.30
C ASN A 59 4.20 14.69 -5.13
N PRO A 60 5.52 14.52 -5.18
CA PRO A 60 6.27 13.78 -4.18
C PRO A 60 6.08 14.37 -2.78
N GLN A 61 5.86 13.51 -1.81
CA GLN A 61 5.71 13.85 -0.40
C GLN A 61 6.65 13.01 0.44
N THR A 62 7.17 13.61 1.51
CA THR A 62 8.00 12.88 2.47
C THR A 62 7.12 12.08 3.42
N THR A 63 7.41 10.78 3.55
CA THR A 63 6.72 9.88 4.45
C THR A 63 7.71 9.09 5.30
N THR A 64 7.29 8.73 6.51
CA THR A 64 8.01 7.77 7.35
C THR A 64 7.44 6.38 7.08
N PRO A 65 8.27 5.39 6.66
CA PRO A 65 7.81 4.02 6.49
C PRO A 65 7.20 3.46 7.79
N ASN A 66 6.21 2.57 7.64
CA ASN A 66 5.58 1.90 8.77
C ASN A 66 6.44 0.75 9.28
N GLY A 67 6.33 0.47 10.57
CA GLY A 67 7.04 -0.63 11.22
C GLY A 67 8.15 -0.16 12.15
N THR A 68 8.99 -1.08 12.55
CA THR A 68 10.16 -0.86 13.41
C THR A 68 11.36 -1.59 12.85
N LEU A 69 12.51 -0.98 12.93
CA LEU A 69 13.78 -1.62 12.58
C LEU A 69 14.11 -2.72 13.60
N VAL A 70 14.21 -3.95 13.13
CA VAL A 70 14.50 -5.14 13.95
C VAL A 70 15.73 -5.85 13.41
N PRO A 71 16.74 -6.13 14.23
CA PRO A 71 17.90 -6.92 13.84
C PRO A 71 17.49 -8.35 13.41
N ASP A 72 18.05 -8.80 12.29
CA ASP A 72 17.90 -10.15 11.77
C ASP A 72 19.25 -10.63 11.19
N GLY A 73 20.05 -11.25 12.04
CA GLY A 73 21.43 -11.64 11.70
C GLY A 73 22.33 -10.44 11.42
N SER A 74 22.81 -10.32 10.20
CA SER A 74 23.66 -9.19 9.73
C SER A 74 22.85 -8.07 9.08
N THR A 75 21.53 -8.15 9.11
CA THR A 75 20.62 -7.16 8.53
C THR A 75 19.71 -6.56 9.59
N ILE A 76 19.17 -5.38 9.29
CA ILE A 76 18.08 -4.76 10.04
C ILE A 76 16.93 -4.56 9.06
N LYS A 77 15.73 -4.98 9.41
CA LYS A 77 14.55 -4.90 8.55
C LYS A 77 13.28 -4.59 9.36
N GLY A 78 12.15 -4.45 8.69
CA GLY A 78 10.84 -4.27 9.31
C GLY A 78 10.17 -2.94 8.99
N LEU A 79 10.76 -2.10 8.14
CA LEU A 79 10.11 -0.91 7.61
C LEU A 79 9.49 -1.18 6.25
N SER A 80 8.27 -0.70 6.04
CA SER A 80 7.59 -0.76 4.76
C SER A 80 6.81 0.51 4.44
N ALA A 81 6.66 0.80 3.16
CA ALA A 81 5.84 1.91 2.67
C ALA A 81 4.94 1.45 1.50
N ILE A 82 3.75 2.04 1.43
CA ILE A 82 2.87 1.90 0.26
C ILE A 82 2.88 3.23 -0.46
N VAL A 83 3.22 3.19 -1.74
CA VAL A 83 3.42 4.38 -2.59
C VAL A 83 2.70 4.23 -3.93
N ALA A 84 2.42 5.35 -4.58
CA ALA A 84 1.82 5.33 -5.90
C ALA A 84 2.78 4.75 -6.96
N PRO A 85 2.27 4.09 -8.02
CA PRO A 85 3.08 3.74 -9.18
C PRO A 85 3.70 5.00 -9.78
N GLN A 86 5.03 4.99 -9.95
CA GLN A 86 5.78 6.17 -10.40
C GLN A 86 7.13 5.78 -10.98
N ARG A 87 7.73 6.69 -11.75
CA ARG A 87 9.11 6.57 -12.21
C ARG A 87 10.02 7.41 -11.32
N ILE A 88 11.09 6.82 -10.86
CA ILE A 88 12.13 7.44 -10.04
C ILE A 88 13.37 7.58 -10.93
N ALA A 89 13.90 8.77 -11.09
CA ALA A 89 15.14 8.98 -11.82
C ALA A 89 16.37 8.50 -11.02
N ALA A 90 17.45 8.16 -11.73
CA ALA A 90 18.64 7.59 -11.10
C ALA A 90 19.31 8.54 -10.07
N ASP A 91 19.20 9.84 -10.30
CA ASP A 91 19.77 10.91 -9.48
C ASP A 91 18.76 11.53 -8.51
N GLU A 92 17.51 11.06 -8.52
CA GLU A 92 16.46 11.55 -7.63
C GLU A 92 16.69 11.05 -6.20
N ALA A 93 16.82 11.99 -5.27
CA ALA A 93 17.05 11.69 -3.86
C ALA A 93 15.75 11.30 -3.16
N VAL A 94 15.48 10.01 -3.08
CA VAL A 94 14.22 9.46 -2.53
C VAL A 94 14.34 8.91 -1.12
N LEU A 95 15.55 8.52 -0.71
CA LEU A 95 15.83 7.97 0.63
C LEU A 95 16.53 9.03 1.47
N ASN A 96 15.92 9.42 2.60
CA ASN A 96 16.60 10.19 3.63
C ASN A 96 16.92 9.26 4.81
N LEU A 97 18.17 9.28 5.24
CA LEU A 97 18.68 8.49 6.35
C LEU A 97 19.36 9.40 7.38
N LYS A 98 18.94 9.26 8.64
CA LYS A 98 19.58 9.92 9.78
C LYS A 98 20.08 8.89 10.78
N VAL A 99 21.39 8.88 11.01
CA VAL A 99 22.07 8.01 11.97
C VAL A 99 22.89 8.90 12.91
N GLY A 100 22.53 8.91 14.20
CA GLY A 100 23.14 9.82 15.16
C GLY A 100 22.98 11.29 14.77
N THR A 101 24.09 11.99 14.57
CA THR A 101 24.12 13.40 14.12
C THR A 101 24.18 13.53 12.60
N PHE A 102 24.38 12.46 11.89
CA PHE A 102 24.49 12.45 10.44
C PHE A 102 23.10 12.34 9.79
N GLU A 103 22.81 13.18 8.79
CA GLU A 103 21.57 13.17 8.05
C GLU A 103 21.83 13.56 6.60
N ALA A 104 21.42 12.73 5.66
CA ALA A 104 21.51 13.02 4.24
C ALA A 104 20.44 12.30 3.42
N SER A 105 20.19 12.82 2.22
CA SER A 105 19.29 12.23 1.24
C SER A 105 20.09 11.55 0.12
N TYR A 106 19.64 10.37 -0.28
CA TYR A 106 20.35 9.52 -1.23
C TYR A 106 19.46 9.16 -2.42
N PRO A 107 20.02 9.20 -3.63
CA PRO A 107 19.40 8.64 -4.81
C PRO A 107 19.55 7.12 -4.86
N LEU A 108 18.72 6.46 -5.67
CA LEU A 108 18.83 5.01 -5.90
C LEU A 108 20.04 4.63 -6.78
N GLY A 109 20.65 5.60 -7.47
CA GLY A 109 21.78 5.37 -8.38
C GLY A 109 21.39 4.69 -9.70
N LYS A 110 20.15 4.29 -9.86
CA LYS A 110 19.59 3.72 -11.09
C LYS A 110 18.13 4.13 -11.25
N GLU A 111 17.68 4.23 -12.51
CA GLU A 111 16.26 4.47 -12.79
C GLU A 111 15.42 3.27 -12.33
N LEU A 112 14.27 3.55 -11.71
CA LEU A 112 13.32 2.55 -11.25
C LEU A 112 11.90 2.98 -11.62
N THR A 113 11.10 2.03 -12.12
CA THR A 113 9.66 2.23 -12.32
C THR A 113 8.90 1.35 -11.34
N LEU A 114 8.20 1.97 -10.40
CA LEU A 114 7.28 1.30 -9.50
C LEU A 114 5.96 1.04 -10.20
N LYS A 115 5.49 -0.22 -10.16
CA LYS A 115 4.27 -0.67 -10.85
C LYS A 115 3.20 -1.07 -9.83
N ALA A 116 1.93 -0.85 -10.16
CA ALA A 116 0.80 -1.31 -9.35
C ALA A 116 0.86 -2.82 -9.08
N GLY A 117 0.58 -3.22 -7.84
CA GLY A 117 0.56 -4.63 -7.44
C GLY A 117 1.93 -5.28 -7.25
N MET A 118 3.02 -4.53 -7.43
CA MET A 118 4.38 -5.03 -7.25
C MET A 118 4.95 -4.62 -5.89
N GLN A 119 5.85 -5.46 -5.38
CA GLN A 119 6.67 -5.21 -4.20
C GLN A 119 8.12 -5.03 -4.59
N TYR A 120 8.80 -4.14 -3.92
CA TYR A 120 10.19 -3.77 -4.15
C TYR A 120 10.97 -3.86 -2.84
N ASP A 121 11.93 -4.78 -2.77
CA ASP A 121 12.82 -4.91 -1.63
C ASP A 121 14.04 -4.04 -1.86
N PHE A 122 14.19 -2.99 -1.05
CA PHE A 122 15.33 -2.09 -1.05
C PHE A 122 16.36 -2.59 -0.04
N ALA A 123 17.42 -3.22 -0.53
CA ALA A 123 18.56 -3.64 0.26
C ALA A 123 19.59 -2.49 0.32
N ILE A 124 19.65 -1.83 1.46
CA ILE A 124 20.44 -0.62 1.70
C ILE A 124 21.71 -0.99 2.45
N THR A 125 22.87 -0.75 1.84
CA THR A 125 24.16 -0.91 2.50
C THR A 125 24.69 0.46 2.90
N VAL A 126 24.93 0.65 4.19
CA VAL A 126 25.46 1.88 4.77
C VAL A 126 26.94 1.65 5.14
N GLY A 127 27.78 2.51 4.66
CA GLY A 127 29.22 2.48 4.98
C GLY A 127 29.75 3.87 5.30
N GLN A 128 30.90 3.95 5.95
CA GLN A 128 31.57 5.22 6.25
C GLN A 128 32.56 5.59 5.16
N ALA A 129 32.43 6.83 4.64
CA ALA A 129 33.48 7.51 3.90
C ALA A 129 33.72 8.83 4.61
N VAL A 130 34.80 8.90 5.40
CA VAL A 130 35.12 10.09 6.22
C VAL A 130 35.26 11.35 5.35
N PRO A 131 34.50 12.45 5.61
CA PRO A 131 33.64 12.69 6.79
C PRO A 131 32.18 12.21 6.65
N ASP A 132 31.80 11.62 5.53
CA ASP A 132 30.40 11.29 5.17
C ASP A 132 30.11 9.79 5.32
N ILE A 133 28.84 9.42 5.20
CA ILE A 133 28.42 8.02 5.01
C ILE A 133 28.16 7.77 3.52
N THR A 134 28.49 6.56 3.05
CA THR A 134 28.09 6.07 1.75
C THR A 134 26.84 5.21 1.88
N VAL A 135 25.91 5.36 0.93
CA VAL A 135 24.74 4.53 0.85
C VAL A 135 24.63 3.95 -0.55
N THR A 136 24.49 2.64 -0.64
CA THR A 136 24.13 1.94 -1.87
C THR A 136 22.80 1.25 -1.70
N VAL A 137 21.96 1.27 -2.73
CA VAL A 137 20.64 0.68 -2.72
C VAL A 137 20.52 -0.34 -3.86
N ASP A 138 20.37 -1.62 -3.49
CA ASP A 138 20.00 -2.65 -4.43
C ASP A 138 18.49 -2.90 -4.34
N VAL A 139 17.83 -3.00 -5.51
CA VAL A 139 16.38 -3.16 -5.58
C VAL A 139 16.02 -4.44 -6.29
N THR A 140 15.19 -5.27 -5.64
CA THR A 140 14.58 -6.46 -6.22
C THR A 140 13.07 -6.24 -6.37
N GLU A 141 12.54 -6.51 -7.56
CA GLU A 141 11.11 -6.42 -7.89
C GLU A 141 10.49 -7.82 -7.88
N HIS A 142 9.34 -7.99 -7.25
CA HIS A 142 8.52 -9.21 -7.32
C HIS A 142 7.03 -8.89 -7.16
N GLU A 143 6.16 -9.85 -7.47
CA GLU A 143 4.73 -9.68 -7.24
C GLU A 143 4.43 -9.52 -5.74
N TRP A 144 3.57 -8.59 -5.42
CA TRP A 144 3.13 -8.39 -4.04
C TRP A 144 2.11 -9.46 -3.65
N THR A 145 2.58 -10.56 -3.07
CA THR A 145 1.77 -11.74 -2.71
C THR A 145 1.32 -11.77 -1.25
N GLU A 146 1.84 -10.89 -0.40
CA GLU A 146 1.40 -10.82 1.00
C GLU A 146 -0.04 -10.34 1.13
N GLY A 147 -0.81 -11.07 1.90
CA GLY A 147 -2.23 -10.95 2.10
C GLY A 147 -2.98 -11.95 1.24
N THR A 148 -3.78 -12.78 1.86
CA THR A 148 -4.72 -13.65 1.18
C THR A 148 -5.60 -12.80 0.26
N SER A 149 -5.65 -13.12 -1.03
CA SER A 149 -6.77 -12.71 -1.85
C SER A 149 -8.01 -13.27 -1.19
N VAL A 150 -8.84 -12.40 -0.60
CA VAL A 150 -10.15 -12.83 -0.15
C VAL A 150 -10.98 -12.97 -1.41
N GLU A 151 -11.05 -14.18 -1.94
CA GLU A 151 -12.12 -14.53 -2.87
C GLU A 151 -13.41 -14.63 -2.05
N GLU A 152 -14.08 -13.53 -1.88
CA GLU A 152 -15.38 -13.52 -1.27
C GLU A 152 -16.40 -13.91 -2.35
N THR A 153 -16.80 -15.16 -2.34
CA THR A 153 -17.97 -15.63 -3.08
C THR A 153 -19.20 -15.06 -2.39
N VAL A 154 -19.80 -14.05 -2.98
CA VAL A 154 -21.13 -13.60 -2.56
C VAL A 154 -22.12 -14.69 -3.00
N GLU A 155 -22.42 -15.61 -2.08
CA GLU A 155 -23.51 -16.54 -2.31
C GLU A 155 -24.83 -15.78 -2.34
N VAL A 156 -25.51 -15.87 -3.46
CA VAL A 156 -26.87 -15.35 -3.59
C VAL A 156 -27.78 -16.34 -2.82
N ASP A 157 -28.23 -15.91 -1.66
CA ASP A 157 -29.23 -16.67 -0.87
C ASP A 157 -30.56 -16.64 -1.63
N ASP A 158 -30.95 -17.75 -2.26
CA ASP A 158 -32.19 -17.86 -3.02
C ASP A 158 -33.45 -17.63 -2.16
N ASN A 159 -33.33 -17.69 -0.84
CA ASN A 159 -34.39 -17.37 0.12
C ASN A 159 -34.40 -15.90 0.54
N MET A 160 -33.49 -15.07 0.01
CA MET A 160 -33.45 -13.65 0.31
C MET A 160 -34.68 -12.94 -0.26
N PRO A 161 -35.39 -12.13 0.54
CA PRO A 161 -36.45 -11.28 -0.01
C PRO A 161 -35.83 -10.31 -1.00
N LYS A 162 -36.27 -10.34 -2.27
CA LYS A 162 -35.77 -9.46 -3.33
C LYS A 162 -36.13 -8.00 -3.09
N SER A 163 -37.20 -7.78 -2.34
CA SER A 163 -37.66 -6.46 -1.92
C SER A 163 -38.48 -6.54 -0.63
N ILE A 164 -38.55 -5.45 0.08
CA ILE A 164 -39.47 -5.21 1.18
C ILE A 164 -40.37 -4.03 0.83
N THR A 165 -41.58 -3.99 1.41
CA THR A 165 -42.55 -2.94 1.13
C THR A 165 -42.91 -2.23 2.43
N ASP A 166 -42.98 -0.90 2.39
CA ASP A 166 -43.42 -0.12 3.53
C ASP A 166 -44.97 -0.05 3.62
N ILE A 167 -45.47 0.62 4.66
CA ILE A 167 -46.91 0.78 4.92
C ILE A 167 -47.65 1.59 3.83
N GLU A 168 -46.94 2.40 3.05
CA GLU A 168 -47.47 3.20 1.95
C GLU A 168 -47.39 2.47 0.61
N GLY A 169 -46.84 1.26 0.57
CA GLY A 169 -46.70 0.43 -0.62
C GLY A 169 -45.44 0.69 -1.44
N ASN A 170 -44.49 1.50 -0.94
CA ASN A 170 -43.21 1.68 -1.62
C ASN A 170 -42.37 0.42 -1.48
N SER A 171 -41.79 -0.04 -2.59
CA SER A 171 -40.93 -1.24 -2.61
C SER A 171 -39.48 -0.87 -2.66
N TYR A 172 -38.68 -1.50 -1.80
CA TYR A 172 -37.23 -1.28 -1.63
C TYR A 172 -36.47 -2.54 -1.95
N PRO A 173 -35.51 -2.51 -2.88
CA PRO A 173 -34.63 -3.65 -3.12
C PRO A 173 -33.84 -3.98 -1.85
N VAL A 174 -33.57 -5.27 -1.63
CA VAL A 174 -32.78 -5.77 -0.50
C VAL A 174 -31.49 -6.37 -1.00
N VAL A 175 -30.39 -6.09 -0.29
CA VAL A 175 -29.07 -6.68 -0.50
C VAL A 175 -28.59 -7.32 0.81
N LYS A 176 -27.83 -8.41 0.71
CA LYS A 176 -27.19 -9.03 1.86
C LYS A 176 -25.75 -8.57 1.93
N ILE A 177 -25.34 -8.06 3.08
CA ILE A 177 -23.96 -7.69 3.36
C ILE A 177 -23.50 -8.47 4.60
N GLY A 178 -22.61 -9.41 4.41
CA GLY A 178 -22.24 -10.37 5.47
C GLY A 178 -23.44 -11.22 5.91
N THR A 179 -23.82 -11.15 7.18
CA THR A 179 -24.98 -11.86 7.75
C THR A 179 -26.26 -11.00 7.84
N GLN A 180 -26.24 -9.76 7.36
CA GLN A 180 -27.34 -8.81 7.49
C GLN A 180 -27.98 -8.47 6.14
N TYR A 181 -29.30 -8.18 6.16
CA TYR A 181 -30.04 -7.70 5.02
C TYR A 181 -30.23 -6.18 5.12
N TRP A 182 -29.97 -5.48 4.04
CA TRP A 182 -30.02 -4.02 3.96
C TRP A 182 -30.92 -3.57 2.81
N MET A 183 -31.64 -2.47 3.01
CA MET A 183 -32.30 -1.80 1.90
C MET A 183 -31.25 -1.15 0.99
N ALA A 184 -31.37 -1.41 -0.31
CA ALA A 184 -30.51 -0.80 -1.34
C ALA A 184 -31.01 0.56 -1.84
N ALA A 185 -32.02 1.13 -1.20
CA ALA A 185 -32.57 2.44 -1.51
C ALA A 185 -32.99 3.16 -0.21
N ASN A 186 -33.02 4.50 -0.27
CA ASN A 186 -33.47 5.30 0.86
C ASN A 186 -34.95 5.09 1.14
N LEU A 187 -35.32 5.02 2.43
CA LEU A 187 -36.71 4.96 2.86
C LEU A 187 -37.47 6.21 2.40
N ALA A 188 -38.56 6.03 1.68
CA ALA A 188 -39.39 7.10 1.14
C ALA A 188 -40.72 7.27 1.90
N THR A 189 -41.02 6.41 2.89
CA THR A 189 -42.24 6.50 3.68
C THR A 189 -42.31 7.82 4.48
N THR A 190 -43.51 8.42 4.52
CA THR A 190 -43.79 9.62 5.31
C THR A 190 -44.55 9.29 6.60
N ARG A 191 -44.86 8.01 6.85
CA ARG A 191 -45.64 7.53 7.99
C ARG A 191 -44.80 6.64 8.89
N TYR A 192 -45.08 6.75 10.21
CA TYR A 192 -44.59 5.78 11.19
C TYR A 192 -45.52 4.56 11.22
N ASN A 193 -44.98 3.40 11.53
CA ASN A 193 -45.74 2.19 11.79
C ASN A 193 -46.20 2.21 13.26
N ASP A 194 -47.43 2.74 13.51
CA ASP A 194 -48.07 2.77 14.82
C ASP A 194 -48.78 1.45 15.11
#